data_238dd1e85e06f0be75a824fd28298ca2
#
_entry.id   238dd1e85e06f0be75a824fd28298ca2
#
_cell.length_a   1.000
_cell.length_b   1.000
_cell.length_c   1.000
_cell.angle_alpha   90.00
_cell.angle_beta   90.00
_cell.angle_gamma   90.00
#
_symmetry.space_group_name_H-M   'P 1'
#
loop_
_entity.id
_entity.type
_entity.pdbx_description
1 polymer ?
#
loop_
_entity_poly.entity_id
_entity_poly.type
_entity_poly.pdbx_seq_one_letter_code
_entity_poly.pdbx_strand_id
1 'polypeptide(L)'
;MTPASTLRIDNVGKLQYPGILQPPWFSNGLEEPKQEVCLTKGCVKAAANLINSMDEAVNPCDDFFQFACGKYMEQTSIPDHKSSYGTFAKVRETLEVRLRRLFESKSVPSEPKAYGNVRGLYQSCMDTDAIKSNSEDELKEIIQSLGGWPVLQETWETKNFDWLEKSLDTREKGFNVDGLIAIDIVIDQKDATKRILEIDQPSLGLSREYLMEGKDAASVKAYLNYMVDIAVLLGADQAQAEKDMEDVLALELQVAEISLPKEERRNKTALYNLVPVKELSNLYPLPWLAQLNRIVADLKKDETVNVAVPEYLSKLQEVLTSSSPRVITNLLMWRHVQFAVDFLPEEAAAIKLEFDKVVQFFSSLELYFPCSIAHPQGDPWEGK
;
A
#
# COMPACT_ATOMS: atom_id res chain seq x y z
N MET A 1 4.54 5.06 51.54
CA MET A 1 3.12 4.68 51.27
C MET A 1 2.32 5.97 51.30
N THR A 2 2.15 6.61 50.19
CA THR A 2 1.23 7.75 49.96
C THR A 2 -0.06 7.21 49.35
N PRO A 3 -1.24 7.62 49.84
CA PRO A 3 -2.50 7.05 49.35
C PRO A 3 -2.80 7.52 47.93
N ALA A 4 -3.32 6.61 47.16
CA ALA A 4 -3.80 6.82 45.82
C ALA A 4 -4.74 8.05 45.74
N SER A 5 -4.44 8.96 44.83
CA SER A 5 -5.29 10.10 44.50
C SER A 5 -6.51 9.60 43.75
N THR A 6 -7.61 9.38 44.46
CA THR A 6 -8.91 9.04 43.89
C THR A 6 -9.44 10.23 43.07
N LEU A 7 -9.63 10.01 41.77
CA LEU A 7 -10.44 10.90 40.92
C LEU A 7 -11.81 11.08 41.58
N ARG A 8 -12.21 12.31 41.85
CA ARG A 8 -13.57 12.62 42.31
C ARG A 8 -14.31 13.38 41.21
N ILE A 9 -15.47 12.85 40.86
CA ILE A 9 -16.46 13.57 40.06
C ILE A 9 -17.33 14.32 41.07
N ASP A 10 -17.41 15.66 40.93
CA ASP A 10 -18.33 16.46 41.73
C ASP A 10 -19.78 16.25 41.30
N ASN A 11 -20.74 16.74 42.09
CA ASN A 11 -22.17 16.60 41.84
C ASN A 11 -22.67 17.29 40.54
N VAL A 12 -21.76 17.87 39.76
CA VAL A 12 -21.99 18.53 38.47
C VAL A 12 -21.20 17.84 37.31
N GLY A 13 -20.59 16.69 37.59
CA GLY A 13 -19.88 15.91 36.56
C GLY A 13 -18.47 16.44 36.17
N LYS A 14 -17.83 17.24 37.02
CA LYS A 14 -16.45 17.73 36.78
C LYS A 14 -15.42 16.78 37.37
N LEU A 15 -14.44 16.39 36.56
CA LEU A 15 -13.22 15.72 36.98
C LEU A 15 -12.32 16.70 37.72
N GLN A 16 -12.11 16.49 39.03
CA GLN A 16 -11.10 17.21 39.81
C GLN A 16 -9.86 16.34 39.97
N TYR A 17 -8.72 16.84 39.55
CA TYR A 17 -7.39 16.29 39.85
C TYR A 17 -6.86 16.91 41.16
N PRO A 18 -6.76 16.17 42.24
CA PRO A 18 -6.08 16.69 43.45
C PRO A 18 -4.57 16.63 43.23
N GLY A 19 -3.94 17.78 43.09
CA GLY A 19 -2.47 17.87 43.18
C GLY A 19 -1.73 18.73 42.15
N ILE A 20 -2.38 19.39 41.21
CA ILE A 20 -1.71 20.38 40.36
C ILE A 20 -1.80 21.73 41.06
N LEU A 21 -0.68 22.16 41.66
CA LEU A 21 -0.50 23.53 42.13
C LEU A 21 -0.63 24.48 40.95
N GLN A 22 -1.74 25.24 40.91
CA GLN A 22 -1.90 26.32 39.95
C GLN A 22 -0.82 27.40 40.17
N PRO A 23 -0.08 27.83 39.17
CA PRO A 23 0.89 28.89 39.31
C PRO A 23 0.21 30.22 39.73
N PRO A 24 0.87 31.08 40.54
CA PRO A 24 0.27 32.25 41.21
C PRO A 24 -0.28 33.36 40.27
N TRP A 25 -0.01 33.26 38.97
CA TRP A 25 -0.48 34.23 37.96
C TRP A 25 -1.82 33.86 37.30
N PHE A 26 -2.47 32.78 37.73
CA PHE A 26 -3.79 32.35 37.23
C PHE A 26 -4.99 32.90 38.00
N SER A 27 -4.76 33.83 38.96
CA SER A 27 -5.78 34.35 39.84
C SER A 27 -6.32 35.73 39.44
N ASN A 28 -6.48 36.00 38.14
CA ASN A 28 -7.22 37.18 37.71
C ASN A 28 -8.51 36.76 37.02
N GLY A 29 -9.59 36.70 37.76
CA GLY A 29 -11.00 37.00 37.48
C GLY A 29 -11.58 36.83 36.06
N LEU A 30 -11.01 35.91 35.25
CA LEU A 30 -11.68 35.45 34.03
C LEU A 30 -12.66 34.35 34.44
N GLU A 31 -13.95 34.59 34.36
CA GLU A 31 -14.96 33.56 34.41
C GLU A 31 -14.51 32.47 33.43
N GLU A 32 -14.28 31.25 33.97
CA GLU A 32 -14.03 30.09 33.10
C GLU A 32 -15.18 29.99 32.10
N PRO A 33 -14.91 29.95 30.78
CA PRO A 33 -15.98 29.76 29.83
C PRO A 33 -16.72 28.51 30.22
N LYS A 34 -18.05 28.59 30.44
CA LYS A 34 -18.92 27.44 30.70
C LYS A 34 -18.66 26.46 29.56
N GLN A 35 -17.94 25.37 29.86
CA GLN A 35 -17.73 24.29 28.91
C GLN A 35 -19.10 23.70 28.59
N GLU A 36 -19.63 24.02 27.40
CA GLU A 36 -20.86 23.39 26.92
C GLU A 36 -20.56 21.90 26.70
N VAL A 37 -21.22 21.07 27.50
CA VAL A 37 -21.11 19.60 27.36
C VAL A 37 -21.91 19.17 26.12
N CYS A 38 -21.24 18.54 25.16
CA CYS A 38 -21.89 18.04 23.97
C CYS A 38 -22.69 16.75 24.29
N LEU A 39 -24.01 16.86 24.25
CA LEU A 39 -24.96 15.74 24.49
C LEU A 39 -25.59 15.21 23.18
N THR A 40 -25.04 15.54 22.02
CA THR A 40 -25.50 14.97 20.75
C THR A 40 -25.24 13.46 20.70
N LYS A 41 -26.02 12.73 19.89
CA LYS A 41 -25.80 11.29 19.68
C LYS A 41 -24.36 10.95 19.26
N GLY A 42 -23.70 11.85 18.51
CA GLY A 42 -22.30 11.71 18.10
C GLY A 42 -21.35 11.76 19.30
N CYS A 43 -21.49 12.79 20.15
CA CYS A 43 -20.66 12.93 21.33
C CYS A 43 -20.83 11.79 22.33
N VAL A 44 -22.09 11.37 22.58
CA VAL A 44 -22.36 10.23 23.48
C VAL A 44 -21.72 8.95 22.96
N LYS A 45 -21.80 8.66 21.64
CA LYS A 45 -21.14 7.49 21.04
C LYS A 45 -19.62 7.59 21.13
N ALA A 46 -19.05 8.76 20.87
CA ALA A 46 -17.60 8.96 20.98
C ALA A 46 -17.12 8.76 22.42
N ALA A 47 -17.80 9.33 23.39
CA ALA A 47 -17.49 9.13 24.81
C ALA A 47 -17.57 7.66 25.23
N ALA A 48 -18.64 6.95 24.81
CA ALA A 48 -18.78 5.52 25.09
C ALA A 48 -17.63 4.69 24.50
N ASN A 49 -17.21 4.99 23.27
CA ASN A 49 -16.08 4.29 22.64
C ASN A 49 -14.77 4.54 23.41
N LEU A 50 -14.52 5.77 23.84
CA LEU A 50 -13.31 6.09 24.63
C LEU A 50 -13.33 5.35 25.97
N ILE A 51 -14.43 5.45 26.73
CA ILE A 51 -14.57 4.80 28.05
C ILE A 51 -14.40 3.28 27.94
N ASN A 52 -14.99 2.65 26.93
CA ASN A 52 -14.84 1.21 26.70
C ASN A 52 -13.44 0.78 26.29
N SER A 53 -12.61 1.69 25.79
CA SER A 53 -11.24 1.40 25.38
C SER A 53 -10.23 1.60 26.52
N MET A 54 -10.56 2.43 27.50
CA MET A 54 -9.65 2.84 28.57
C MET A 54 -9.51 1.78 29.66
N ASP A 55 -8.28 1.52 30.10
CA ASP A 55 -8.00 0.77 31.31
C ASP A 55 -7.70 1.74 32.48
N GLU A 56 -8.76 2.02 33.27
CA GLU A 56 -8.67 2.96 34.39
C GLU A 56 -7.81 2.44 35.56
N ALA A 57 -7.40 1.16 35.54
CA ALA A 57 -6.49 0.62 36.54
C ALA A 57 -5.03 1.03 36.31
N VAL A 58 -4.69 1.48 35.11
CA VAL A 58 -3.36 1.93 34.73
C VAL A 58 -3.22 3.44 34.96
N ASN A 59 -2.10 3.86 35.54
CA ASN A 59 -1.81 5.28 35.72
C ASN A 59 -1.37 5.89 34.35
N PRO A 60 -2.07 6.91 33.82
CA PRO A 60 -1.73 7.51 32.52
C PRO A 60 -0.36 8.17 32.46
N CYS A 61 0.25 8.49 33.60
CA CYS A 61 1.61 9.04 33.66
C CYS A 61 2.69 7.95 33.55
N ASP A 62 2.34 6.70 33.84
CA ASP A 62 3.27 5.57 33.77
C ASP A 62 3.19 4.91 32.38
N ASP A 63 1.98 4.62 31.90
CA ASP A 63 1.74 4.08 30.55
C ASP A 63 0.44 4.63 29.97
N PHE A 64 0.57 5.71 29.21
CA PHE A 64 -0.59 6.36 28.58
C PHE A 64 -1.25 5.48 27.51
N PHE A 65 -0.48 4.66 26.80
CA PHE A 65 -1.04 3.79 25.76
C PHE A 65 -1.90 2.70 26.39
N GLN A 66 -1.40 2.02 27.40
CA GLN A 66 -2.16 1.00 28.13
C GLN A 66 -3.39 1.60 28.82
N PHE A 67 -3.27 2.79 29.41
CA PHE A 67 -4.40 3.52 29.98
C PHE A 67 -5.48 3.80 28.91
N ALA A 68 -5.11 4.30 27.74
CA ALA A 68 -6.06 4.72 26.71
C ALA A 68 -6.67 3.56 25.91
N CYS A 69 -5.94 2.44 25.76
CA CYS A 69 -6.26 1.36 24.84
C CYS A 69 -6.30 -0.04 25.47
N GLY A 70 -5.99 -0.19 26.73
CA GLY A 70 -5.81 -1.49 27.39
C GLY A 70 -7.03 -2.40 27.29
N LYS A 71 -8.22 -1.90 27.63
CA LYS A 71 -9.48 -2.67 27.51
C LYS A 71 -9.85 -2.97 26.05
N TYR A 72 -9.53 -2.06 25.12
CA TYR A 72 -9.75 -2.34 23.71
C TYR A 72 -8.95 -3.56 23.25
N MET A 73 -7.67 -3.64 23.65
CA MET A 73 -6.80 -4.78 23.30
C MET A 73 -7.26 -6.08 23.95
N GLU A 74 -7.70 -6.02 25.20
CA GLU A 74 -8.20 -7.19 25.94
C GLU A 74 -9.52 -7.73 25.37
N GLN A 75 -10.42 -6.85 24.96
CA GLN A 75 -11.79 -7.21 24.55
C GLN A 75 -11.95 -7.41 23.03
N THR A 76 -10.93 -7.10 22.24
CA THR A 76 -11.02 -7.14 20.78
C THR A 76 -10.17 -8.26 20.22
N SER A 77 -10.81 -9.26 19.63
CA SER A 77 -10.14 -10.31 18.86
C SER A 77 -9.76 -9.80 17.47
N ILE A 78 -8.61 -10.18 16.97
CA ILE A 78 -8.25 -9.97 15.55
C ILE A 78 -9.01 -11.03 14.74
N PRO A 79 -9.82 -10.65 13.73
CA PRO A 79 -10.50 -11.62 12.85
C PRO A 79 -9.49 -12.50 12.13
N ASP A 80 -9.85 -13.77 11.86
CA ASP A 80 -8.93 -14.78 11.29
C ASP A 80 -8.34 -14.39 9.92
N HIS A 81 -9.06 -13.54 9.17
CA HIS A 81 -8.64 -13.04 7.87
C HIS A 81 -7.85 -11.72 7.94
N LYS A 82 -7.43 -11.29 9.14
CA LYS A 82 -6.67 -10.04 9.33
C LYS A 82 -5.42 -10.30 10.14
N SER A 83 -4.36 -9.60 9.80
CA SER A 83 -3.09 -9.59 10.57
C SER A 83 -3.13 -8.61 11.74
N SER A 84 -4.02 -7.59 11.69
CA SER A 84 -4.17 -6.58 12.74
C SER A 84 -5.60 -6.04 12.75
N TYR A 85 -6.04 -5.51 13.91
CA TYR A 85 -7.37 -4.92 14.03
C TYR A 85 -7.36 -3.72 14.99
N GLY A 86 -7.70 -2.56 14.48
CA GLY A 86 -7.68 -1.31 15.23
C GLY A 86 -8.84 -0.39 14.88
N THR A 87 -8.84 0.82 15.43
CA THR A 87 -9.91 1.80 15.21
C THR A 87 -10.07 2.15 13.71
N PHE A 88 -8.96 2.23 12.96
CA PHE A 88 -9.03 2.47 11.51
C PHE A 88 -9.66 1.31 10.76
N ALA A 89 -9.43 0.07 11.18
CA ALA A 89 -10.10 -1.10 10.60
C ALA A 89 -11.61 -1.01 10.79
N LYS A 90 -12.09 -0.66 12.01
CA LYS A 90 -13.52 -0.43 12.27
C LYS A 90 -14.14 0.69 11.41
N VAL A 91 -13.42 1.78 11.21
CA VAL A 91 -13.86 2.88 10.34
C VAL A 91 -13.98 2.39 8.90
N ARG A 92 -12.98 1.64 8.42
CA ARG A 92 -12.96 1.04 7.08
C ARG A 92 -14.15 0.10 6.89
N GLU A 93 -14.37 -0.86 7.76
CA GLU A 93 -15.53 -1.77 7.71
C GLU A 93 -16.87 -1.03 7.68
N THR A 94 -17.00 0.01 8.49
CA THR A 94 -18.21 0.84 8.48
C THR A 94 -18.39 1.54 7.12
N LEU A 95 -17.30 2.01 6.51
CA LEU A 95 -17.32 2.63 5.20
C LEU A 95 -17.66 1.61 4.12
N GLU A 96 -17.04 0.44 4.14
CA GLU A 96 -17.29 -0.67 3.20
C GLU A 96 -18.78 -1.07 3.19
N VAL A 97 -19.37 -1.27 4.36
CA VAL A 97 -20.82 -1.54 4.47
C VAL A 97 -21.69 -0.43 3.88
N ARG A 98 -21.29 0.84 4.04
CA ARG A 98 -22.02 1.98 3.45
C ARG A 98 -21.85 2.04 1.93
N LEU A 99 -20.65 1.80 1.43
CA LEU A 99 -20.36 1.76 0.00
C LEU A 99 -21.08 0.60 -0.68
N ARG A 100 -21.05 -0.60 -0.07
CA ARG A 100 -21.81 -1.77 -0.55
C ARG A 100 -23.29 -1.43 -0.72
N ARG A 101 -23.93 -0.85 0.31
CA ARG A 101 -25.34 -0.43 0.24
C ARG A 101 -25.61 0.57 -0.89
N LEU A 102 -24.65 1.48 -1.15
CA LEU A 102 -24.74 2.43 -2.25
C LEU A 102 -24.66 1.74 -3.62
N PHE A 103 -23.70 0.81 -3.78
CA PHE A 103 -23.53 0.09 -5.04
C PHE A 103 -24.67 -0.87 -5.34
N GLU A 104 -25.23 -1.51 -4.32
CA GLU A 104 -26.40 -2.40 -4.44
C GLU A 104 -27.75 -1.66 -4.52
N SER A 105 -27.78 -0.34 -4.28
CA SER A 105 -28.98 0.46 -4.38
C SER A 105 -29.50 0.54 -5.81
N LYS A 106 -30.81 0.64 -5.98
CA LYS A 106 -31.44 0.78 -7.30
C LYS A 106 -31.00 2.09 -7.97
N SER A 107 -30.67 2.02 -9.24
CA SER A 107 -30.41 3.19 -10.07
C SER A 107 -31.65 4.07 -10.19
N VAL A 108 -31.46 5.39 -10.18
CA VAL A 108 -32.53 6.37 -10.44
C VAL A 108 -32.28 7.08 -11.79
N PRO A 109 -33.34 7.38 -12.54
CA PRO A 109 -33.19 7.92 -13.92
C PRO A 109 -32.36 9.21 -14.05
N SER A 110 -32.23 9.97 -12.97
CA SER A 110 -31.49 11.25 -12.92
C SER A 110 -30.02 11.12 -12.43
N GLU A 111 -29.55 9.91 -12.22
CA GLU A 111 -28.18 9.71 -11.74
C GLU A 111 -27.13 10.07 -12.82
N PRO A 112 -26.01 10.69 -12.40
CA PRO A 112 -24.87 10.86 -13.31
C PRO A 112 -24.35 9.51 -13.83
N LYS A 113 -23.92 9.47 -15.09
CA LYS A 113 -23.38 8.26 -15.74
C LYS A 113 -22.27 7.57 -14.91
N ALA A 114 -21.48 8.34 -14.17
CA ALA A 114 -20.42 7.83 -13.32
C ALA A 114 -20.92 6.81 -12.28
N TYR A 115 -22.11 7.01 -11.71
CA TYR A 115 -22.71 6.07 -10.75
C TYR A 115 -23.05 4.73 -11.40
N GLY A 116 -23.57 4.75 -12.63
CA GLY A 116 -23.82 3.53 -13.40
C GLY A 116 -22.53 2.76 -13.70
N ASN A 117 -21.46 3.48 -14.09
CA ASN A 117 -20.14 2.87 -14.34
C ASN A 117 -19.56 2.20 -13.07
N VAL A 118 -19.65 2.87 -11.92
CA VAL A 118 -19.15 2.30 -10.63
C VAL A 118 -19.96 1.07 -10.23
N ARG A 119 -21.29 1.07 -10.41
CA ARG A 119 -22.12 -0.13 -10.17
C ARG A 119 -21.78 -1.27 -11.10
N GLY A 120 -21.55 -0.98 -12.39
CA GLY A 120 -21.11 -1.99 -13.35
C GLY A 120 -19.78 -2.63 -12.96
N LEU A 121 -18.81 -1.81 -12.53
CA LEU A 121 -17.54 -2.31 -12.02
C LEU A 121 -17.73 -3.15 -10.74
N TYR A 122 -18.56 -2.69 -9.80
CA TYR A 122 -18.88 -3.46 -8.60
C TYR A 122 -19.53 -4.81 -8.95
N GLN A 123 -20.48 -4.83 -9.91
CA GLN A 123 -21.14 -6.05 -10.34
C GLN A 123 -20.16 -7.04 -10.99
N SER A 124 -19.21 -6.57 -11.79
CA SER A 124 -18.18 -7.45 -12.39
C SER A 124 -17.24 -8.04 -11.32
N CYS A 125 -16.93 -7.28 -10.26
CA CYS A 125 -16.17 -7.80 -9.13
C CYS A 125 -16.96 -8.81 -8.25
N MET A 126 -18.29 -8.75 -8.28
CA MET A 126 -19.16 -9.68 -7.55
C MET A 126 -19.50 -10.95 -8.35
N ASP A 127 -19.18 -11.00 -9.64
CA ASP A 127 -19.38 -12.15 -10.48
C ASP A 127 -18.23 -13.16 -10.33
N THR A 128 -18.26 -13.88 -9.21
CA THR A 128 -17.23 -14.87 -8.88
C THR A 128 -17.16 -16.03 -9.85
N ASP A 129 -18.28 -16.37 -10.52
CA ASP A 129 -18.31 -17.41 -11.54
C ASP A 129 -17.57 -16.97 -12.81
N ALA A 130 -17.77 -15.72 -13.23
CA ALA A 130 -17.02 -15.15 -14.35
C ALA A 130 -15.53 -15.01 -14.02
N ILE A 131 -15.19 -14.54 -12.82
CA ILE A 131 -13.80 -14.46 -12.34
C ILE A 131 -13.15 -15.85 -12.39
N LYS A 132 -13.79 -16.85 -11.82
CA LYS A 132 -13.25 -18.21 -11.77
C LYS A 132 -13.06 -18.83 -13.16
N SER A 133 -13.92 -18.49 -14.13
CA SER A 133 -13.86 -19.09 -15.47
C SER A 133 -12.91 -18.36 -16.42
N ASN A 134 -12.62 -17.07 -16.22
CA ASN A 134 -11.97 -16.25 -17.24
C ASN A 134 -10.70 -15.53 -16.78
N SER A 135 -10.57 -15.18 -15.49
CA SER A 135 -9.54 -14.21 -15.06
C SER A 135 -8.10 -14.69 -15.22
N GLU A 136 -7.85 -15.98 -15.06
CA GLU A 136 -6.51 -16.54 -15.30
C GLU A 136 -6.13 -16.46 -16.78
N ASP A 137 -7.04 -16.82 -17.66
CA ASP A 137 -6.80 -16.80 -19.11
C ASP A 137 -6.63 -15.36 -19.60
N GLU A 138 -7.45 -14.42 -19.11
CA GLU A 138 -7.31 -12.98 -19.41
C GLU A 138 -5.94 -12.46 -18.93
N LEU A 139 -5.49 -12.83 -17.73
CA LEU A 139 -4.17 -12.44 -17.22
C LEU A 139 -3.06 -13.04 -18.10
N LYS A 140 -3.17 -14.31 -18.50
CA LYS A 140 -2.20 -14.96 -19.38
C LYS A 140 -2.14 -14.30 -20.75
N GLU A 141 -3.28 -13.88 -21.31
CA GLU A 141 -3.33 -13.12 -22.56
C GLU A 141 -2.64 -11.75 -22.43
N ILE A 142 -2.87 -11.04 -21.31
CA ILE A 142 -2.18 -9.78 -21.04
C ILE A 142 -0.67 -10.00 -20.94
N ILE A 143 -0.23 -10.98 -20.14
CA ILE A 143 1.18 -11.35 -20.00
C ILE A 143 1.79 -11.66 -21.36
N GLN A 144 1.11 -12.44 -22.19
CA GLN A 144 1.57 -12.78 -23.54
C GLN A 144 1.69 -11.53 -24.43
N SER A 145 0.74 -10.60 -24.34
CA SER A 145 0.77 -9.34 -25.09
C SER A 145 1.93 -8.42 -24.71
N LEU A 146 2.50 -8.62 -23.53
CA LEU A 146 3.68 -7.92 -23.00
C LEU A 146 5.01 -8.64 -23.31
N GLY A 147 4.97 -9.72 -24.07
CA GLY A 147 6.15 -10.52 -24.46
C GLY A 147 6.38 -11.75 -23.59
N GLY A 148 5.39 -12.13 -22.78
CA GLY A 148 5.41 -13.32 -21.95
C GLY A 148 6.08 -13.12 -20.58
N TRP A 149 5.81 -14.05 -19.68
CA TRP A 149 6.50 -14.15 -18.40
C TRP A 149 7.47 -15.35 -18.47
N PRO A 150 8.78 -15.10 -18.38
CA PRO A 150 9.78 -16.15 -18.64
C PRO A 150 9.60 -17.41 -17.79
N VAL A 151 9.18 -17.29 -16.52
CA VAL A 151 8.97 -18.44 -15.64
C VAL A 151 7.93 -19.43 -16.14
N LEU A 152 6.94 -18.95 -16.93
CA LEU A 152 5.93 -19.81 -17.55
C LEU A 152 6.42 -20.52 -18.83
N GLN A 153 7.67 -20.32 -19.22
CA GLN A 153 8.23 -20.80 -20.49
C GLN A 153 9.57 -21.49 -20.25
N GLU A 154 9.68 -22.74 -20.69
CA GLU A 154 10.93 -23.51 -20.60
C GLU A 154 12.06 -22.81 -21.38
N THR A 155 11.75 -22.34 -22.58
CA THR A 155 12.66 -21.58 -23.42
C THR A 155 12.10 -20.20 -23.68
N TRP A 156 12.74 -19.17 -23.14
CA TRP A 156 12.40 -17.77 -23.37
C TRP A 156 13.62 -17.00 -23.84
N GLU A 157 13.50 -16.35 -24.95
CA GLU A 157 14.55 -15.53 -25.54
C GLU A 157 13.99 -14.17 -25.91
N THR A 158 14.79 -13.13 -25.76
CA THR A 158 14.46 -11.78 -26.19
C THR A 158 15.56 -11.22 -27.08
N LYS A 159 15.17 -10.49 -28.11
CA LYS A 159 16.07 -9.71 -28.95
C LYS A 159 15.97 -8.25 -28.56
N ASN A 160 17.13 -7.55 -28.50
CA ASN A 160 17.18 -6.12 -28.19
C ASN A 160 16.46 -5.77 -26.87
N PHE A 161 16.85 -6.45 -25.80
CA PHE A 161 16.22 -6.24 -24.49
C PHE A 161 16.52 -4.83 -23.96
N ASP A 162 15.46 -4.08 -23.69
CA ASP A 162 15.47 -2.80 -22.97
C ASP A 162 14.44 -2.89 -21.82
N TRP A 163 14.93 -2.86 -20.60
CA TRP A 163 14.10 -2.99 -19.41
C TRP A 163 13.19 -1.77 -19.22
N LEU A 164 13.65 -0.56 -19.61
CA LEU A 164 12.85 0.65 -19.48
C LEU A 164 11.70 0.66 -20.49
N GLU A 165 11.96 0.23 -21.73
CA GLU A 165 10.93 0.02 -22.73
C GLU A 165 9.86 -0.96 -22.22
N LYS A 166 10.28 -2.10 -21.66
CA LYS A 166 9.37 -3.09 -21.08
C LYS A 166 8.51 -2.53 -19.95
N SER A 167 9.10 -1.75 -19.06
CA SER A 167 8.37 -1.09 -17.96
C SER A 167 7.30 -0.11 -18.48
N LEU A 168 7.56 0.57 -19.58
CA LEU A 168 6.61 1.50 -20.20
C LEU A 168 5.54 0.80 -21.02
N ASP A 169 5.85 -0.32 -21.68
CA ASP A 169 4.88 -1.15 -22.39
C ASP A 169 3.75 -1.60 -21.46
N THR A 170 4.09 -1.98 -20.23
CA THR A 170 3.10 -2.36 -19.23
C THR A 170 2.22 -1.19 -18.79
N ARG A 171 2.80 0.01 -18.65
CA ARG A 171 2.06 1.23 -18.33
C ARG A 171 1.06 1.62 -19.43
N GLU A 172 1.42 1.49 -20.71
CA GLU A 172 0.52 1.74 -21.83
C GLU A 172 -0.67 0.76 -21.88
N LYS A 173 -0.50 -0.44 -21.31
CA LYS A 173 -1.59 -1.42 -21.13
C LYS A 173 -2.47 -1.16 -19.93
N GLY A 174 -2.20 -0.10 -19.17
CA GLY A 174 -2.98 0.29 -18.00
C GLY A 174 -2.43 -0.20 -16.65
N PHE A 175 -1.31 -0.91 -16.64
CA PHE A 175 -0.66 -1.30 -15.40
C PHE A 175 0.25 -0.17 -14.91
N ASN A 176 -0.20 0.59 -13.92
CA ASN A 176 0.62 1.60 -13.27
C ASN A 176 1.33 1.00 -12.05
N VAL A 177 2.19 0.04 -12.30
CA VAL A 177 2.98 -0.65 -11.27
C VAL A 177 4.44 -0.34 -11.51
N ASP A 178 5.12 0.10 -10.45
CA ASP A 178 6.56 0.35 -10.50
C ASP A 178 7.32 -0.97 -10.65
N GLY A 179 8.19 -1.03 -11.64
CA GLY A 179 9.07 -2.17 -11.81
C GLY A 179 10.44 -1.91 -11.15
N LEU A 180 11.30 -1.18 -11.84
CA LEU A 180 12.65 -0.84 -11.39
C LEU A 180 12.82 0.66 -11.13
N ILE A 181 11.92 1.49 -11.62
CA ILE A 181 11.81 2.92 -11.35
C ILE A 181 10.34 3.31 -11.25
N ALA A 182 10.05 4.32 -10.45
CA ALA A 182 8.78 5.03 -10.45
C ALA A 182 8.90 6.28 -11.32
N ILE A 183 7.91 6.53 -12.18
CA ILE A 183 7.84 7.77 -12.99
C ILE A 183 6.44 8.34 -12.83
N ASP A 184 6.33 9.50 -12.18
CA ASP A 184 5.06 10.12 -11.87
C ASP A 184 5.02 11.60 -12.25
N ILE A 185 3.81 12.15 -12.39
CA ILE A 185 3.57 13.57 -12.54
C ILE A 185 3.14 14.12 -11.18
N VAL A 186 4.04 14.86 -10.55
CA VAL A 186 3.85 15.41 -9.21
C VAL A 186 3.69 16.92 -9.22
N ILE A 187 3.20 17.48 -8.12
CA ILE A 187 3.19 18.93 -7.90
C ILE A 187 4.62 19.34 -7.52
N ASP A 188 5.14 20.37 -8.18
CA ASP A 188 6.47 20.93 -7.83
C ASP A 188 6.47 21.41 -6.37
N GLN A 189 7.44 20.91 -5.58
CA GLN A 189 7.55 21.21 -4.15
C GLN A 189 7.82 22.71 -3.86
N LYS A 190 8.39 23.45 -4.82
CA LYS A 190 8.69 24.88 -4.69
C LYS A 190 7.70 25.79 -5.39
N ASP A 191 6.88 25.23 -6.29
CA ASP A 191 5.84 25.98 -7.00
C ASP A 191 4.58 25.14 -7.18
N ALA A 192 3.67 25.20 -6.22
CA ALA A 192 2.44 24.39 -6.22
C ALA A 192 1.50 24.64 -7.43
N THR A 193 1.80 25.65 -8.26
CA THR A 193 1.05 25.91 -9.49
C THR A 193 1.54 25.09 -10.67
N LYS A 194 2.72 24.45 -10.54
CA LYS A 194 3.35 23.64 -11.58
C LYS A 194 3.27 22.14 -11.29
N ARG A 195 3.26 21.37 -12.34
CA ARG A 195 3.46 19.93 -12.31
C ARG A 195 4.77 19.60 -13.01
N ILE A 196 5.51 18.65 -12.45
CA ILE A 196 6.78 18.18 -13.00
C ILE A 196 6.77 16.65 -13.05
N LEU A 197 7.54 16.10 -13.97
CA LEU A 197 7.85 14.67 -13.94
C LEU A 197 8.82 14.40 -12.81
N GLU A 198 8.59 13.35 -12.07
CA GLU A 198 9.48 12.83 -11.04
C GLU A 198 9.91 11.42 -11.41
N ILE A 199 11.21 11.16 -11.32
CA ILE A 199 11.81 9.83 -11.45
C ILE A 199 12.32 9.47 -10.05
N ASP A 200 11.84 8.35 -9.53
CA ASP A 200 12.13 7.89 -8.17
C ASP A 200 12.49 6.40 -8.15
N GLN A 201 12.98 5.91 -7.02
CA GLN A 201 13.06 4.48 -6.76
C GLN A 201 11.67 3.85 -6.71
N PRO A 202 11.52 2.57 -7.06
CA PRO A 202 10.23 1.90 -7.09
C PRO A 202 9.74 1.56 -5.67
N SER A 203 8.46 1.25 -5.57
CA SER A 203 7.97 0.38 -4.50
C SER A 203 8.44 -1.06 -4.75
N LEU A 204 8.82 -1.78 -3.70
CA LEU A 204 9.28 -3.17 -3.78
C LEU A 204 8.09 -4.14 -3.57
N GLY A 205 8.25 -5.39 -3.98
CA GLY A 205 7.23 -6.42 -3.81
C GLY A 205 7.03 -6.85 -2.36
N LEU A 206 8.11 -6.78 -1.58
CA LEU A 206 8.11 -6.82 -0.13
C LEU A 206 8.82 -5.56 0.37
N SER A 207 8.40 -4.98 1.49
CA SER A 207 8.99 -3.73 1.95
C SER A 207 10.51 -3.87 2.20
N ARG A 208 11.24 -2.78 1.94
CA ARG A 208 12.69 -2.74 2.11
C ARG A 208 13.13 -3.25 3.50
N GLU A 209 12.40 -2.87 4.53
CA GLU A 209 12.71 -3.22 5.92
C GLU A 209 12.78 -4.75 6.09
N TYR A 210 11.83 -5.50 5.53
CA TYR A 210 11.84 -6.97 5.56
C TYR A 210 12.92 -7.55 4.65
N LEU A 211 13.09 -7.04 3.44
CA LEU A 211 14.13 -7.52 2.52
C LEU A 211 15.52 -7.38 3.12
N MET A 212 15.78 -6.30 3.88
CA MET A 212 17.07 -6.07 4.54
C MET A 212 17.32 -6.98 5.75
N GLU A 213 16.32 -7.74 6.23
CA GLU A 213 16.54 -8.82 7.20
C GLU A 213 17.29 -10.03 6.60
N GLY A 214 17.32 -10.10 5.25
CA GLY A 214 18.05 -11.11 4.50
C GLY A 214 17.18 -12.33 4.13
N LYS A 215 17.69 -13.12 3.19
CA LYS A 215 16.98 -14.27 2.57
C LYS A 215 16.50 -15.33 3.55
N ASP A 216 17.09 -15.42 4.73
CA ASP A 216 16.75 -16.43 5.73
C ASP A 216 15.61 -16.01 6.67
N ALA A 217 15.21 -14.73 6.64
CA ALA A 217 14.10 -14.21 7.43
C ALA A 217 12.77 -14.88 7.02
N ALA A 218 11.88 -15.05 8.00
CA ALA A 218 10.59 -15.71 7.76
C ALA A 218 9.73 -14.95 6.76
N SER A 219 9.74 -13.61 6.82
CA SER A 219 9.06 -12.70 5.92
C SER A 219 9.53 -12.86 4.46
N VAL A 220 10.85 -12.95 4.27
CA VAL A 220 11.46 -13.09 2.93
C VAL A 220 11.21 -14.48 2.35
N LYS A 221 11.28 -15.55 3.19
CA LYS A 221 10.90 -16.90 2.77
C LYS A 221 9.43 -17.00 2.38
N ALA A 222 8.55 -16.37 3.16
CA ALA A 222 7.12 -16.34 2.82
C ALA A 222 6.87 -15.61 1.50
N TYR A 223 7.62 -14.54 1.23
CA TYR A 223 7.55 -13.81 -0.03
C TYR A 223 8.03 -14.66 -1.22
N LEU A 224 9.14 -15.39 -1.06
CA LEU A 224 9.61 -16.32 -2.08
C LEU A 224 8.58 -17.41 -2.38
N ASN A 225 8.02 -18.03 -1.34
CA ASN A 225 6.97 -19.05 -1.49
C ASN A 225 5.75 -18.45 -2.23
N TYR A 226 5.34 -17.24 -1.86
CA TYR A 226 4.24 -16.53 -2.53
C TYR A 226 4.52 -16.35 -4.03
N MET A 227 5.73 -15.93 -4.42
CA MET A 227 6.11 -15.80 -5.83
C MET A 227 6.05 -17.14 -6.57
N VAL A 228 6.59 -18.20 -5.96
CA VAL A 228 6.62 -19.55 -6.53
C VAL A 228 5.21 -20.09 -6.69
N ASP A 229 4.40 -20.04 -5.63
CA ASP A 229 3.06 -20.64 -5.62
C ASP A 229 2.13 -19.95 -6.64
N ILE A 230 2.21 -18.63 -6.79
CA ILE A 230 1.46 -17.90 -7.84
C ILE A 230 1.98 -18.25 -9.24
N ALA A 231 3.28 -18.38 -9.44
CA ALA A 231 3.82 -18.78 -10.73
C ALA A 231 3.35 -20.20 -11.12
N VAL A 232 3.35 -21.13 -10.17
CA VAL A 232 2.86 -22.51 -10.37
C VAL A 232 1.36 -22.52 -10.61
N LEU A 233 0.57 -21.77 -9.86
CA LEU A 233 -0.87 -21.62 -10.09
C LEU A 233 -1.16 -21.15 -11.53
N LEU A 234 -0.36 -20.25 -12.08
CA LEU A 234 -0.49 -19.74 -13.46
C LEU A 234 0.12 -20.70 -14.52
N GLY A 235 0.69 -21.83 -14.10
CA GLY A 235 1.13 -22.91 -14.98
C GLY A 235 2.63 -23.06 -15.16
N ALA A 236 3.46 -22.47 -14.31
CA ALA A 236 4.90 -22.72 -14.30
C ALA A 236 5.22 -24.15 -13.80
N ASP A 237 6.31 -24.73 -14.31
CA ASP A 237 6.90 -25.90 -13.69
C ASP A 237 7.45 -25.55 -12.30
N GLN A 238 7.23 -26.42 -11.31
CA GLN A 238 7.62 -26.18 -9.92
C GLN A 238 9.12 -25.89 -9.77
N ALA A 239 9.97 -26.71 -10.35
CA ALA A 239 11.43 -26.57 -10.21
C ALA A 239 11.95 -25.33 -10.95
N GLN A 240 11.34 -24.99 -12.09
CA GLN A 240 11.65 -23.76 -12.82
C GLN A 240 11.18 -22.52 -12.05
N ALA A 241 9.99 -22.56 -11.44
CA ALA A 241 9.46 -21.48 -10.62
C ALA A 241 10.34 -21.21 -9.40
N GLU A 242 10.74 -22.26 -8.66
CA GLU A 242 11.66 -22.12 -7.53
C GLU A 242 12.96 -21.42 -7.94
N LYS A 243 13.59 -21.91 -9.01
CA LYS A 243 14.84 -21.32 -9.50
C LYS A 243 14.69 -19.87 -9.97
N ASP A 244 13.70 -19.60 -10.82
CA ASP A 244 13.52 -18.28 -11.41
C ASP A 244 13.11 -17.24 -10.35
N MET A 245 12.29 -17.63 -9.35
CA MET A 245 11.88 -16.72 -8.28
C MET A 245 12.98 -16.50 -7.22
N GLU A 246 13.87 -17.48 -7.00
CA GLU A 246 15.10 -17.23 -6.21
C GLU A 246 16.00 -16.19 -6.88
N ASP A 247 16.18 -16.27 -8.21
CA ASP A 247 16.95 -15.30 -8.97
C ASP A 247 16.28 -13.91 -8.93
N VAL A 248 14.94 -13.84 -9.01
CA VAL A 248 14.16 -12.60 -8.87
C VAL A 248 14.34 -12.00 -7.48
N LEU A 249 14.22 -12.82 -6.42
CA LEU A 249 14.44 -12.37 -5.05
C LEU A 249 15.86 -11.81 -4.87
N ALA A 250 16.87 -12.49 -5.43
CA ALA A 250 18.25 -12.03 -5.36
C ALA A 250 18.44 -10.65 -6.03
N LEU A 251 17.78 -10.40 -7.16
CA LEU A 251 17.76 -9.10 -7.81
C LEU A 251 17.02 -8.06 -6.96
N GLU A 252 15.87 -8.41 -6.40
CA GLU A 252 15.08 -7.47 -5.60
C GLU A 252 15.78 -7.09 -4.28
N LEU A 253 16.55 -8.00 -3.68
CA LEU A 253 17.42 -7.71 -2.54
C LEU A 253 18.48 -6.66 -2.90
N GLN A 254 19.11 -6.76 -4.09
CA GLN A 254 20.06 -5.75 -4.56
C GLN A 254 19.38 -4.40 -4.81
N VAL A 255 18.17 -4.40 -5.37
CA VAL A 255 17.37 -3.18 -5.57
C VAL A 255 17.00 -2.55 -4.21
N ALA A 256 16.65 -3.37 -3.21
CA ALA A 256 16.38 -2.91 -1.86
C ALA A 256 17.62 -2.29 -1.19
N GLU A 257 18.79 -2.88 -1.39
CA GLU A 257 20.05 -2.39 -0.83
C GLU A 257 20.42 -0.99 -1.34
N ILE A 258 20.25 -0.74 -2.64
CA ILE A 258 20.53 0.57 -3.26
C ILE A 258 19.42 1.60 -3.05
N SER A 259 18.26 1.19 -2.54
CA SER A 259 17.12 2.07 -2.28
C SER A 259 17.31 2.88 -0.99
N LEU A 260 16.89 4.13 -1.02
CA LEU A 260 16.94 5.02 0.14
C LEU A 260 15.89 4.59 1.19
N PRO A 261 16.27 4.41 2.48
CA PRO A 261 15.35 4.05 3.55
C PRO A 261 14.25 5.10 3.76
N LYS A 262 13.08 4.68 4.27
CA LYS A 262 11.92 5.57 4.51
C LYS A 262 12.24 6.75 5.44
N GLU A 263 13.04 6.55 6.48
CA GLU A 263 13.47 7.58 7.42
C GLU A 263 14.28 8.69 6.74
N GLU A 264 15.15 8.37 5.79
CA GLU A 264 15.94 9.34 5.04
C GLU A 264 15.09 10.10 4.01
N ARG A 265 13.99 9.52 3.53
CA ARG A 265 13.04 10.16 2.62
C ARG A 265 12.18 11.27 3.27
N ARG A 266 12.31 11.47 4.59
CA ARG A 266 11.71 12.63 5.28
C ARG A 266 12.35 13.95 4.90
N ASN A 267 13.61 13.94 4.46
CA ASN A 267 14.30 15.14 4.00
C ASN A 267 13.86 15.50 2.55
N LYS A 268 12.74 16.19 2.43
CA LYS A 268 12.18 16.57 1.14
C LYS A 268 13.10 17.47 0.30
N THR A 269 13.99 18.24 0.93
CA THR A 269 14.97 19.06 0.21
C THR A 269 16.01 18.20 -0.49
N ALA A 270 16.46 17.12 0.13
CA ALA A 270 17.41 16.18 -0.49
C ALA A 270 16.78 15.41 -1.68
N LEU A 271 15.45 15.25 -1.68
CA LEU A 271 14.72 14.59 -2.77
C LEU A 271 14.33 15.56 -3.93
N TYR A 272 14.74 16.81 -3.88
CA TYR A 272 14.43 17.79 -4.90
C TYR A 272 15.64 18.11 -5.76
N ASN A 273 15.82 17.35 -6.84
CA ASN A 273 16.98 17.43 -7.74
C ASN A 273 16.51 17.62 -9.18
N LEU A 274 16.35 18.86 -9.60
CA LEU A 274 15.90 19.19 -10.95
C LEU A 274 17.02 18.97 -11.97
N VAL A 275 16.75 18.18 -12.99
CA VAL A 275 17.67 17.85 -14.09
C VAL A 275 16.98 18.15 -15.42
N PRO A 276 17.61 18.92 -16.34
CA PRO A 276 17.10 19.06 -17.70
C PRO A 276 17.04 17.72 -18.42
N VAL A 277 15.97 17.44 -19.16
CA VAL A 277 15.78 16.15 -19.86
C VAL A 277 16.95 15.81 -20.78
N LYS A 278 17.54 16.83 -21.43
CA LYS A 278 18.73 16.65 -22.30
C LYS A 278 19.96 16.13 -21.55
N GLU A 279 20.04 16.36 -20.23
CA GLU A 279 21.19 15.95 -19.41
C GLU A 279 20.99 14.56 -18.81
N LEU A 280 19.75 14.07 -18.73
CA LEU A 280 19.46 12.75 -18.17
C LEU A 280 20.26 11.63 -18.84
N SER A 281 20.31 11.64 -20.19
CA SER A 281 21.02 10.58 -20.93
C SER A 281 22.54 10.65 -20.78
N ASN A 282 23.09 11.77 -20.34
CA ASN A 282 24.52 11.90 -20.02
C ASN A 282 24.81 11.37 -18.62
N LEU A 283 23.88 11.58 -17.67
CA LEU A 283 24.00 11.12 -16.28
C LEU A 283 23.65 9.64 -16.14
N TYR A 284 22.62 9.22 -16.86
CA TYR A 284 22.08 7.87 -16.83
C TYR A 284 21.88 7.40 -18.27
N PRO A 285 22.70 6.49 -18.81
CA PRO A 285 22.80 6.19 -20.24
C PRO A 285 21.59 5.40 -20.77
N LEU A 286 20.42 6.06 -20.83
CA LEU A 286 19.16 5.54 -21.36
C LEU A 286 18.54 6.58 -22.31
N PRO A 287 17.68 6.19 -23.25
CA PRO A 287 17.02 7.09 -24.19
C PRO A 287 15.86 7.87 -23.56
N TRP A 288 16.12 8.59 -22.47
CA TRP A 288 15.11 9.21 -21.60
C TRP A 288 14.07 10.05 -22.34
N LEU A 289 14.50 10.92 -23.26
CA LEU A 289 13.57 11.80 -23.96
C LEU A 289 12.52 11.00 -24.75
N ALA A 290 12.95 9.94 -25.44
CA ALA A 290 12.04 9.09 -26.21
C ALA A 290 11.08 8.34 -25.29
N GLN A 291 11.57 7.83 -24.17
CA GLN A 291 10.77 7.06 -23.23
C GLN A 291 9.81 7.94 -22.44
N LEU A 292 10.26 9.10 -21.95
CA LEU A 292 9.38 10.03 -21.22
C LEU A 292 8.28 10.63 -22.11
N ASN A 293 8.52 10.79 -23.42
CA ASN A 293 7.48 11.21 -24.37
C ASN A 293 6.35 10.18 -24.55
N ARG A 294 6.52 8.94 -24.13
CA ARG A 294 5.44 7.95 -24.05
C ARG A 294 4.48 8.23 -22.88
N ILE A 295 4.94 8.97 -21.86
CA ILE A 295 4.15 9.33 -20.68
C ILE A 295 3.53 10.72 -20.84
N VAL A 296 4.34 11.69 -21.28
CA VAL A 296 3.93 13.07 -21.48
C VAL A 296 4.25 13.48 -22.90
N ALA A 297 3.21 13.72 -23.72
CA ALA A 297 3.37 14.16 -25.09
C ALA A 297 4.07 15.53 -25.14
N ASP A 298 4.91 15.69 -26.18
CA ASP A 298 5.60 16.95 -26.46
C ASP A 298 6.59 17.47 -25.40
N LEU A 299 7.13 16.57 -24.59
CA LEU A 299 8.18 16.90 -23.62
C LEU A 299 9.43 17.44 -24.33
N LYS A 300 9.87 18.63 -23.95
CA LYS A 300 10.99 19.31 -24.60
C LYS A 300 12.29 18.98 -23.90
N LYS A 301 13.40 19.04 -24.66
CA LYS A 301 14.74 18.75 -24.14
C LYS A 301 15.17 19.67 -22.99
N ASP A 302 14.68 20.91 -22.98
CA ASP A 302 15.03 21.90 -21.96
C ASP A 302 14.08 21.89 -20.76
N GLU A 303 13.01 21.08 -20.78
CA GLU A 303 12.18 20.87 -19.61
C GLU A 303 12.95 20.12 -18.52
N THR A 304 12.59 20.40 -17.28
CA THR A 304 13.23 19.77 -16.11
C THR A 304 12.35 18.69 -15.53
N VAL A 305 12.99 17.62 -15.09
CA VAL A 305 12.38 16.56 -14.28
C VAL A 305 13.04 16.52 -12.91
N ASN A 306 12.31 16.09 -11.90
CA ASN A 306 12.90 15.82 -10.60
C ASN A 306 13.44 14.39 -10.56
N VAL A 307 14.71 14.22 -10.24
CA VAL A 307 15.31 12.91 -9.93
C VAL A 307 15.39 12.81 -8.41
N ALA A 308 14.41 12.14 -7.79
CA ALA A 308 14.28 12.14 -6.33
C ALA A 308 15.48 11.50 -5.63
N VAL A 309 16.00 10.39 -6.16
CA VAL A 309 17.17 9.67 -5.60
C VAL A 309 18.20 9.43 -6.69
N PRO A 310 19.08 10.42 -7.00
CA PRO A 310 20.10 10.30 -8.06
C PRO A 310 21.05 9.11 -7.87
N GLU A 311 21.42 8.82 -6.64
CA GLU A 311 22.32 7.72 -6.30
C GLU A 311 21.69 6.35 -6.64
N TYR A 312 20.39 6.20 -6.43
CA TYR A 312 19.65 5.00 -6.80
C TYR A 312 19.78 4.71 -8.31
N LEU A 313 19.51 5.71 -9.15
CA LEU A 313 19.60 5.54 -10.61
C LEU A 313 21.01 5.18 -11.08
N SER A 314 22.04 5.76 -10.46
CA SER A 314 23.44 5.44 -10.78
C SER A 314 23.77 3.99 -10.45
N LYS A 315 23.40 3.53 -9.25
CA LYS A 315 23.65 2.16 -8.80
C LYS A 315 22.77 1.13 -9.52
N LEU A 316 21.53 1.50 -9.89
CA LEU A 316 20.63 0.61 -10.62
C LEU A 316 21.26 0.11 -11.92
N GLN A 317 21.96 0.96 -12.64
CA GLN A 317 22.65 0.56 -13.88
C GLN A 317 23.68 -0.57 -13.65
N GLU A 318 24.40 -0.52 -12.54
CA GLU A 318 25.39 -1.55 -12.17
C GLU A 318 24.67 -2.87 -11.85
N VAL A 319 23.60 -2.81 -11.05
CA VAL A 319 22.76 -3.98 -10.69
C VAL A 319 22.20 -4.65 -11.95
N LEU A 320 21.65 -3.87 -12.88
CA LEU A 320 21.03 -4.40 -14.10
C LEU A 320 22.07 -4.97 -15.07
N THR A 321 23.27 -4.42 -15.13
CA THR A 321 24.37 -4.94 -15.97
C THR A 321 24.82 -6.33 -15.51
N SER A 322 24.72 -6.63 -14.23
CA SER A 322 25.05 -7.94 -13.66
C SER A 322 23.93 -8.97 -13.76
N SER A 323 22.70 -8.53 -14.12
CA SER A 323 21.51 -9.38 -14.15
C SER A 323 21.16 -9.81 -15.58
N SER A 324 20.67 -11.05 -15.74
CA SER A 324 20.24 -11.52 -17.06
C SER A 324 18.91 -10.90 -17.47
N PRO A 325 18.63 -10.74 -18.78
CA PRO A 325 17.34 -10.30 -19.28
C PRO A 325 16.17 -11.14 -18.76
N ARG A 326 16.35 -12.45 -18.56
CA ARG A 326 15.34 -13.37 -18.01
C ARG A 326 14.95 -12.97 -16.59
N VAL A 327 15.92 -12.74 -15.73
CA VAL A 327 15.68 -12.35 -14.32
C VAL A 327 15.00 -10.99 -14.24
N ILE A 328 15.48 -10.00 -15.00
CA ILE A 328 14.88 -8.66 -15.04
C ILE A 328 13.42 -8.73 -15.52
N THR A 329 13.17 -9.50 -16.60
CA THR A 329 11.79 -9.64 -17.11
C THR A 329 10.90 -10.38 -16.12
N ASN A 330 11.41 -11.43 -15.45
CA ASN A 330 10.67 -12.12 -14.39
C ASN A 330 10.30 -11.18 -13.26
N LEU A 331 11.20 -10.30 -12.80
CA LEU A 331 10.89 -9.31 -11.77
C LEU A 331 9.82 -8.31 -12.24
N LEU A 332 9.98 -7.73 -13.43
CA LEU A 332 8.99 -6.80 -13.98
C LEU A 332 7.60 -7.43 -14.10
N MET A 333 7.53 -8.65 -14.65
CA MET A 333 6.26 -9.36 -14.79
C MET A 333 5.67 -9.79 -13.45
N TRP A 334 6.50 -10.23 -12.50
CA TRP A 334 6.04 -10.53 -11.15
C TRP A 334 5.34 -9.35 -10.51
N ARG A 335 5.89 -8.14 -10.61
CA ARG A 335 5.26 -6.94 -10.05
C ARG A 335 3.84 -6.71 -10.59
N HIS A 336 3.61 -6.99 -11.88
CA HIS A 336 2.29 -6.89 -12.50
C HIS A 336 1.36 -8.02 -12.07
N VAL A 337 1.88 -9.25 -12.01
CA VAL A 337 1.13 -10.42 -11.52
C VAL A 337 0.75 -10.23 -10.07
N GLN A 338 1.66 -9.77 -9.21
CA GLN A 338 1.40 -9.47 -7.80
C GLN A 338 0.24 -8.48 -7.63
N PHE A 339 0.18 -7.44 -8.47
CA PHE A 339 -0.94 -6.51 -8.49
C PHE A 339 -2.25 -7.18 -8.96
N ALA A 340 -2.17 -8.10 -9.91
CA ALA A 340 -3.33 -8.78 -10.47
C ALA A 340 -3.91 -9.88 -9.58
N VAL A 341 -3.17 -10.38 -8.59
CA VAL A 341 -3.62 -11.48 -7.70
C VAL A 341 -4.97 -11.21 -7.05
N ASP A 342 -5.27 -9.97 -6.68
CA ASP A 342 -6.54 -9.57 -6.05
C ASP A 342 -7.76 -9.68 -7.02
N PHE A 343 -7.53 -9.93 -8.30
CA PHE A 343 -8.56 -10.12 -9.33
C PHE A 343 -8.64 -11.57 -9.84
N LEU A 344 -7.84 -12.46 -9.26
CA LEU A 344 -7.80 -13.89 -9.59
C LEU A 344 -8.78 -14.69 -8.70
N PRO A 345 -9.01 -15.99 -9.02
CA PRO A 345 -9.86 -16.85 -8.22
C PRO A 345 -9.39 -17.03 -6.77
N GLU A 346 -10.26 -17.65 -5.95
CA GLU A 346 -10.05 -17.84 -4.51
C GLU A 346 -8.73 -18.56 -4.18
N GLU A 347 -8.26 -19.43 -5.05
CA GLU A 347 -7.00 -20.15 -4.91
C GLU A 347 -5.80 -19.18 -4.81
N ALA A 348 -5.80 -18.13 -5.64
CA ALA A 348 -4.77 -17.09 -5.59
C ALA A 348 -4.87 -16.22 -4.31
N ALA A 349 -6.09 -15.91 -3.90
CA ALA A 349 -6.35 -15.18 -2.66
C ALA A 349 -5.89 -15.97 -1.42
N ALA A 350 -6.07 -17.30 -1.41
CA ALA A 350 -5.59 -18.17 -0.35
C ALA A 350 -4.05 -18.16 -0.24
N ILE A 351 -3.34 -18.24 -1.36
CA ILE A 351 -1.87 -18.14 -1.40
C ILE A 351 -1.41 -16.79 -0.85
N LYS A 352 -2.05 -15.70 -1.28
CA LYS A 352 -1.74 -14.35 -0.77
C LYS A 352 -1.99 -14.24 0.73
N LEU A 353 -3.09 -14.81 1.24
CA LEU A 353 -3.43 -14.78 2.66
C LEU A 353 -2.37 -15.48 3.53
N GLU A 354 -1.81 -16.61 3.09
CA GLU A 354 -0.72 -17.28 3.82
C GLU A 354 0.54 -16.41 3.88
N PHE A 355 0.88 -15.71 2.80
CA PHE A 355 1.94 -14.71 2.81
C PHE A 355 1.64 -13.55 3.77
N ASP A 356 0.44 -12.98 3.70
CA ASP A 356 0.01 -11.84 4.52
C ASP A 356 0.01 -12.16 6.03
N LYS A 357 -0.27 -13.40 6.42
CA LYS A 357 -0.20 -13.85 7.82
C LYS A 357 1.21 -13.81 8.39
N VAL A 358 2.22 -14.07 7.57
CA VAL A 358 3.63 -14.05 8.00
C VAL A 358 4.17 -12.62 8.00
N VAL A 359 3.85 -11.89 6.96
CA VAL A 359 4.25 -10.50 6.80
C VAL A 359 3.13 -9.63 7.36
N GLN A 360 3.25 -9.16 8.59
CA GLN A 360 2.30 -8.22 9.20
C GLN A 360 2.26 -6.93 8.39
N PHE A 361 1.54 -6.97 7.25
CA PHE A 361 1.40 -5.81 6.41
C PHE A 361 0.52 -4.78 7.12
N PHE A 362 1.15 -3.75 7.66
CA PHE A 362 0.48 -2.45 7.81
C PHE A 362 0.27 -1.85 6.41
N SER A 363 -0.56 -2.46 5.57
CA SER A 363 -1.07 -1.81 4.37
C SER A 363 -2.11 -0.76 4.77
N SER A 364 -1.64 0.27 5.44
CA SER A 364 -2.46 1.43 5.79
C SER A 364 -2.52 2.40 4.63
N LEU A 365 -2.62 2.00 3.39
CA LEU A 365 -2.85 2.94 2.27
C LEU A 365 -2.90 2.24 0.91
N GLU A 366 -3.49 1.07 0.82
CA GLU A 366 -3.78 0.59 -0.51
C GLU A 366 -5.10 1.16 -0.99
N LEU A 367 -4.99 1.85 -2.10
CA LEU A 367 -6.03 2.41 -2.92
C LEU A 367 -7.24 1.47 -2.98
N TYR A 368 -8.39 2.01 -2.63
CA TYR A 368 -9.70 1.40 -2.78
C TYR A 368 -9.93 0.95 -4.22
N PHE A 369 -9.59 -0.29 -4.53
CA PHE A 369 -10.18 -0.94 -5.69
C PHE A 369 -11.56 -1.46 -5.29
N PRO A 370 -12.59 -1.26 -6.13
CA PRO A 370 -13.94 -1.75 -5.85
C PRO A 370 -14.02 -3.24 -5.52
N CYS A 371 -13.10 -4.04 -6.05
CA CYS A 371 -13.05 -5.49 -5.82
C CYS A 371 -12.64 -5.88 -4.39
N SER A 372 -11.79 -5.10 -3.71
CA SER A 372 -11.46 -5.37 -2.29
C SER A 372 -12.65 -5.14 -1.36
N ILE A 373 -13.66 -4.38 -1.80
CA ILE A 373 -14.94 -4.19 -1.09
C ILE A 373 -15.89 -5.37 -1.34
N ALA A 374 -15.71 -6.07 -2.45
CA ALA A 374 -16.62 -7.07 -2.96
C ALA A 374 -16.30 -8.50 -2.54
N HIS A 375 -15.06 -8.80 -2.13
CA HIS A 375 -14.65 -10.17 -1.84
C HIS A 375 -15.53 -10.77 -0.72
N PRO A 376 -16.34 -11.79 -1.01
CA PRO A 376 -17.17 -12.46 -0.03
C PRO A 376 -16.32 -13.48 0.73
N GLN A 377 -15.43 -13.03 1.59
CA GLN A 377 -14.98 -13.91 2.65
C GLN A 377 -16.13 -14.02 3.64
N GLY A 378 -16.76 -15.19 3.62
CA GLY A 378 -17.92 -15.66 4.37
C GLY A 378 -18.60 -14.64 5.27
N ASP A 379 -19.85 -14.41 5.02
CA ASP A 379 -20.66 -13.48 5.82
C ASP A 379 -20.55 -13.92 7.31
N PRO A 380 -19.94 -13.13 8.21
CA PRO A 380 -19.82 -13.52 9.62
C PRO A 380 -21.19 -13.59 10.33
N TRP A 381 -22.30 -13.40 9.59
CA TRP A 381 -23.65 -13.33 10.10
C TRP A 381 -24.58 -14.48 9.65
N GLU A 382 -24.11 -15.46 8.87
CA GLU A 382 -24.89 -16.67 8.59
C GLU A 382 -24.69 -17.74 9.67
N GLY A 383 -24.84 -17.38 10.91
CA GLY A 383 -24.72 -18.35 12.01
C GLY A 383 -25.19 -17.84 13.35
N LYS A 384 -26.41 -17.26 13.42
CA LYS A 384 -27.27 -17.27 14.66
C LYS A 384 -28.63 -16.75 14.35
#